data_a26e05a9463cbac41308a3ca1f78f63a
#
_entry.id   a26e05a9463cbac41308a3ca1f78f63a
#
_cell.length_a   1.000
_cell.length_b   1.000
_cell.length_c   1.000
_cell.angle_alpha   90.00
_cell.angle_beta   90.00
_cell.angle_gamma   90.00
#
_symmetry.space_group_name_H-M   'P 1'
#
loop_
_entity.id
_entity.type
_entity.pdbx_description
1 polymer ?
#
loop_
_entity_poly.entity_id
_entity_poly.type
_entity_poly.pdbx_seq_one_letter_code
_entity_poly.pdbx_strand_id
1 'polypeptide(L)'
;MLKANLYVDRIDIAPYLSLEECRKLGGADCAQVVARLKEGSLTPEDCRTLSPARRQALSLAVRALEVLPVVQSLELPRPVPPDLFEINEPGPDSPLLVTGNSEFTLTVVTGLLALTVSPFFLLLVDTRGDTVDMSMVYRSFTPQRLDQGLETHRLAEKLRRRQLIIPG
;
A
#
# COMPACT_ATOMS: atom_id res chain seq x y z
N MET A 1 9.70 -20.00 5.69
CA MET A 1 9.57 -18.71 4.98
C MET A 1 8.12 -18.57 4.53
N LEU A 2 7.48 -17.46 4.88
CA LEU A 2 6.10 -17.13 4.53
C LEU A 2 6.09 -16.08 3.43
N LYS A 3 5.29 -16.29 2.39
CA LYS A 3 5.01 -15.27 1.39
C LYS A 3 3.77 -14.49 1.83
N ALA A 4 3.86 -13.16 1.84
CA ALA A 4 2.77 -12.28 2.29
C ALA A 4 1.68 -12.15 1.22
N ASN A 5 1.04 -13.27 0.84
CA ASN A 5 0.12 -13.34 -0.30
C ASN A 5 -1.36 -13.54 0.07
N LEU A 6 -1.71 -13.42 1.37
CA LEU A 6 -3.04 -13.78 1.88
C LEU A 6 -4.22 -13.11 1.17
N TYR A 7 -4.02 -11.91 0.61
CA TYR A 7 -5.11 -11.12 0.00
C TYR A 7 -4.82 -10.72 -1.46
N VAL A 8 -3.81 -11.31 -2.08
CA VAL A 8 -3.42 -10.93 -3.45
C VAL A 8 -4.56 -11.17 -4.45
N ASP A 9 -5.34 -12.24 -4.26
CA ASP A 9 -6.49 -12.54 -5.12
C ASP A 9 -7.62 -11.50 -5.01
N ARG A 10 -7.62 -10.70 -3.95
CA ARG A 10 -8.60 -9.65 -3.69
C ARG A 10 -8.18 -8.28 -4.21
N ILE A 11 -6.97 -8.14 -4.77
CA ILE A 11 -6.55 -6.88 -5.36
C ILE A 11 -7.44 -6.56 -6.54
N ASP A 12 -8.25 -5.51 -6.40
CA ASP A 12 -9.07 -4.99 -7.48
C ASP A 12 -8.23 -4.07 -8.36
N ILE A 13 -8.02 -4.50 -9.60
CA ILE A 13 -7.23 -3.75 -10.59
C ILE A 13 -8.13 -2.76 -11.35
N ALA A 14 -9.44 -2.96 -11.38
CA ALA A 14 -10.35 -2.13 -12.14
C ALA A 14 -10.29 -0.62 -11.81
N PRO A 15 -10.12 -0.18 -10.53
CA PRO A 15 -10.01 1.24 -10.20
C PRO A 15 -8.79 1.97 -10.81
N TYR A 16 -7.79 1.23 -11.29
CA TYR A 16 -6.63 1.83 -11.98
C TYR A 16 -6.94 2.24 -13.42
N LEU A 17 -8.09 1.83 -13.96
CA LEU A 17 -8.50 2.02 -15.33
C LEU A 17 -9.85 2.76 -15.41
N SER A 18 -9.95 3.74 -16.30
CA SER A 18 -11.23 4.33 -16.68
C SER A 18 -11.87 3.55 -17.84
N LEU A 19 -13.18 3.68 -17.99
CA LEU A 19 -13.90 3.03 -19.11
C LEU A 19 -13.38 3.48 -20.48
N GLU A 20 -12.96 4.75 -20.60
CA GLU A 20 -12.38 5.29 -21.84
C GLU A 20 -11.02 4.63 -22.14
N GLU A 21 -10.17 4.45 -21.12
CA GLU A 21 -8.92 3.74 -21.25
C GLU A 21 -9.13 2.29 -21.65
N CYS A 22 -10.10 1.62 -21.01
CA CYS A 22 -10.43 0.23 -21.35
C CYS A 22 -10.87 0.07 -22.80
N ARG A 23 -11.69 0.99 -23.33
CA ARG A 23 -12.07 0.99 -24.75
C ARG A 23 -10.90 1.21 -25.69
N LYS A 24 -9.98 2.10 -25.37
CA LYS A 24 -8.75 2.33 -26.15
C LYS A 24 -7.85 1.11 -26.19
N LEU A 25 -7.90 0.26 -25.17
CA LEU A 25 -7.18 -1.00 -25.09
C LEU A 25 -7.92 -2.17 -25.76
N GLY A 26 -9.02 -1.88 -26.46
CA GLY A 26 -9.79 -2.87 -27.19
C GLY A 26 -10.67 -3.76 -26.31
N GLY A 27 -10.98 -3.35 -25.10
CA GLY A 27 -11.95 -4.00 -24.24
C GLY A 27 -13.35 -3.41 -24.38
N ALA A 28 -14.38 -4.24 -24.36
CA ALA A 28 -15.78 -3.77 -24.30
C ALA A 28 -16.07 -3.10 -22.94
N ASP A 29 -15.40 -3.59 -21.90
CA ASP A 29 -15.44 -3.08 -20.53
C ASP A 29 -14.09 -3.25 -19.83
N CYS A 30 -13.98 -2.75 -18.60
CA CYS A 30 -12.73 -2.89 -17.82
C CYS A 30 -12.50 -4.30 -17.30
N ALA A 31 -13.52 -5.13 -17.14
CA ALA A 31 -13.36 -6.51 -16.70
C ALA A 31 -12.57 -7.33 -17.74
N GLN A 32 -12.85 -7.13 -19.01
CA GLN A 32 -12.11 -7.75 -20.12
C GLN A 32 -10.63 -7.32 -20.13
N VAL A 33 -10.36 -6.03 -19.93
CA VAL A 33 -9.00 -5.51 -19.88
C VAL A 33 -8.25 -6.07 -18.66
N VAL A 34 -8.90 -6.13 -17.50
CA VAL A 34 -8.34 -6.72 -16.27
C VAL A 34 -8.01 -8.21 -16.47
N ALA A 35 -8.90 -8.98 -17.09
CA ALA A 35 -8.64 -10.39 -17.41
C ALA A 35 -7.38 -10.54 -18.28
N ARG A 36 -7.27 -9.77 -19.35
CA ARG A 36 -6.10 -9.78 -20.25
C ARG A 36 -4.81 -9.37 -19.55
N LEU A 37 -4.86 -8.41 -18.61
CA LEU A 37 -3.71 -8.02 -17.79
C LEU A 37 -3.28 -9.16 -16.85
N LYS A 38 -4.24 -9.84 -16.22
CA LYS A 38 -3.97 -10.98 -15.34
C LYS A 38 -3.44 -12.20 -16.09
N GLU A 39 -3.89 -12.42 -17.32
CA GLU A 39 -3.44 -13.50 -18.21
C GLU A 39 -2.11 -13.18 -18.91
N GLY A 40 -1.63 -11.94 -18.82
CA GLY A 40 -0.40 -11.51 -19.49
C GLY A 40 -0.53 -11.29 -21.00
N SER A 41 -1.75 -11.36 -21.57
CA SER A 41 -2.00 -11.05 -22.99
C SER A 41 -2.05 -9.54 -23.28
N LEU A 42 -2.08 -8.73 -22.23
CA LEU A 42 -1.91 -7.28 -22.22
C LEU A 42 -0.94 -6.93 -21.10
N THR A 43 -0.06 -5.95 -21.31
CA THR A 43 0.89 -5.51 -20.29
C THR A 43 0.57 -4.08 -19.80
N PRO A 44 0.97 -3.69 -18.59
CA PRO A 44 0.82 -2.32 -18.13
C PRO A 44 1.53 -1.29 -19.02
N GLU A 45 2.57 -1.68 -19.71
CA GLU A 45 3.33 -0.86 -20.67
C GLU A 45 2.49 -0.50 -21.89
N ASP A 46 1.54 -1.35 -22.29
CA ASP A 46 0.60 -1.08 -23.38
C ASP A 46 -0.42 -0.01 -23.03
N CYS A 47 -0.63 0.24 -21.72
CA CYS A 47 -1.55 1.24 -21.20
C CYS A 47 -0.97 2.67 -21.30
N ARG A 48 -0.59 3.10 -22.52
CA ARG A 48 0.14 4.37 -22.77
C ARG A 48 -0.67 5.63 -22.42
N THR A 49 -1.97 5.52 -22.26
CA THR A 49 -2.85 6.63 -21.86
C THR A 49 -2.77 6.92 -20.37
N LEU A 50 -2.24 5.97 -19.56
CA LEU A 50 -2.02 6.17 -18.14
C LEU A 50 -0.75 7.00 -17.90
N SER A 51 -0.78 7.84 -16.85
CA SER A 51 0.43 8.49 -16.37
C SER A 51 1.49 7.46 -15.94
N PRO A 52 2.78 7.82 -15.94
CA PRO A 52 3.83 6.91 -15.49
C PRO A 52 3.59 6.32 -14.10
N ALA A 53 3.14 7.15 -13.14
CA ALA A 53 2.83 6.70 -11.79
C ALA A 53 1.66 5.70 -11.74
N ARG A 54 0.59 5.92 -12.53
CA ARG A 54 -0.53 4.98 -12.61
C ARG A 54 -0.14 3.68 -13.30
N ARG A 55 0.70 3.74 -14.35
CA ARG A 55 1.24 2.52 -14.99
C ARG A 55 2.10 1.71 -14.02
N GLN A 56 2.95 2.38 -13.26
CA GLN A 56 3.76 1.71 -12.23
C GLN A 56 2.87 1.06 -11.16
N ALA A 57 1.87 1.77 -10.66
CA ALA A 57 0.92 1.21 -9.70
C ALA A 57 0.15 0.00 -10.27
N LEU A 58 -0.29 0.08 -11.54
CA LEU A 58 -0.93 -1.02 -12.23
C LEU A 58 0.02 -2.22 -12.38
N SER A 59 1.29 -1.98 -12.74
CA SER A 59 2.31 -3.03 -12.85
C SER A 59 2.53 -3.74 -11.51
N LEU A 60 2.61 -2.98 -10.41
CA LEU A 60 2.74 -3.57 -9.07
C LEU A 60 1.52 -4.39 -8.68
N ALA A 61 0.30 -3.92 -8.99
CA ALA A 61 -0.93 -4.63 -8.69
C ALA A 61 -1.06 -5.93 -9.49
N VAL A 62 -0.73 -5.92 -10.78
CA VAL A 62 -0.75 -7.11 -11.66
C VAL A 62 0.30 -8.13 -11.21
N ARG A 63 1.48 -7.68 -10.82
CA ARG A 63 2.62 -8.51 -10.43
C ARG A 63 2.73 -8.71 -8.91
N ALA A 64 1.66 -8.48 -8.16
CA ALA A 64 1.69 -8.49 -6.70
C ALA A 64 2.29 -9.78 -6.11
N LEU A 65 1.98 -10.95 -6.68
CA LEU A 65 2.58 -12.24 -6.26
C LEU A 65 4.09 -12.32 -6.45
N GLU A 66 4.64 -11.62 -7.44
CA GLU A 66 6.08 -11.64 -7.73
C GLU A 66 6.84 -10.65 -6.84
N VAL A 67 6.25 -9.49 -6.61
CA VAL A 67 6.90 -8.37 -5.90
C VAL A 67 6.76 -8.44 -4.38
N LEU A 68 5.79 -9.21 -3.87
CA LEU A 68 5.65 -9.40 -2.43
C LEU A 68 6.89 -10.08 -1.83
N PRO A 69 7.47 -9.50 -0.77
CA PRO A 69 8.65 -10.06 -0.16
C PRO A 69 8.35 -11.42 0.50
N VAL A 70 9.36 -12.26 0.52
CA VAL A 70 9.36 -13.49 1.34
C VAL A 70 9.84 -13.11 2.73
N VAL A 71 8.98 -13.29 3.72
CA VAL A 71 9.31 -12.99 5.12
C VAL A 71 9.65 -14.30 5.85
N GLN A 72 10.65 -14.27 6.72
CA GLN A 72 10.94 -15.42 7.58
C GLN A 72 9.75 -15.64 8.50
N SER A 73 9.51 -16.91 8.88
CA SER A 73 8.50 -17.22 9.89
C SER A 73 8.79 -16.45 11.17
N LEU A 74 7.83 -15.67 11.63
CA LEU A 74 8.00 -14.79 12.76
C LEU A 74 7.25 -15.31 13.97
N GLU A 75 7.90 -15.25 15.11
CA GLU A 75 7.20 -15.26 16.38
C GLU A 75 6.50 -13.90 16.54
N LEU A 76 5.19 -13.91 16.67
CA LEU A 76 4.38 -12.70 16.86
C LEU A 76 3.93 -12.61 18.33
N PRO A 77 3.79 -11.43 18.92
CA PRO A 77 4.04 -10.09 18.33
C PRO A 77 5.54 -9.74 18.31
N ARG A 78 5.98 -8.98 17.29
CA ARG A 78 7.35 -8.49 17.17
C ARG A 78 7.36 -6.99 16.84
N PRO A 79 7.49 -6.15 17.88
CA PRO A 79 7.45 -4.70 17.70
C PRO A 79 8.74 -4.16 17.10
N VAL A 80 8.59 -3.18 16.21
CA VAL A 80 9.64 -2.23 15.84
C VAL A 80 9.31 -0.88 16.48
N PRO A 81 10.29 0.03 16.66
CA PRO A 81 9.98 1.36 17.18
C PRO A 81 8.92 2.07 16.32
N PRO A 82 7.90 2.69 16.94
CA PRO A 82 7.01 3.57 16.21
C PRO A 82 7.79 4.73 15.60
N ASP A 83 7.59 5.02 14.31
CA ASP A 83 8.34 6.05 13.61
C ASP A 83 7.59 6.56 12.38
N LEU A 84 8.08 7.65 11.79
CA LEU A 84 7.61 8.25 10.55
C LEU A 84 8.65 8.08 9.45
N PHE A 85 8.28 7.44 8.36
CA PHE A 85 9.11 7.27 7.17
C PHE A 85 8.65 8.23 6.07
N GLU A 86 9.60 8.86 5.40
CA GLU A 86 9.40 9.70 4.24
C GLU A 86 9.81 8.92 2.98
N ILE A 87 8.85 8.60 2.13
CA ILE A 87 9.07 7.75 0.95
C ILE A 87 8.96 8.61 -0.31
N ASN A 88 9.99 8.56 -1.18
CA ASN A 88 10.05 9.30 -2.44
C ASN A 88 9.88 10.82 -2.27
N GLU A 89 10.54 11.39 -1.26
CA GLU A 89 10.57 12.83 -0.99
C GLU A 89 9.16 13.46 -0.90
N PRO A 90 8.34 13.08 0.09
CA PRO A 90 6.98 13.56 0.19
C PRO A 90 6.93 15.04 0.53
N GLY A 91 6.06 15.76 -0.17
CA GLY A 91 5.73 17.15 0.12
C GLY A 91 4.49 17.30 1.01
N PRO A 92 4.12 18.54 1.37
CA PRO A 92 2.99 18.82 2.26
C PRO A 92 1.63 18.31 1.78
N ASP A 93 1.47 18.07 0.49
CA ASP A 93 0.25 17.57 -0.14
C ASP A 93 0.25 16.05 -0.34
N SER A 94 1.33 15.37 0.07
CA SER A 94 1.43 13.91 -0.03
C SER A 94 0.54 13.21 0.99
N PRO A 95 -0.04 12.05 0.65
CA PRO A 95 -0.86 11.28 1.59
C PRO A 95 -0.03 10.72 2.75
N LEU A 96 -0.67 10.52 3.89
CA LEU A 96 -0.13 9.80 5.03
C LEU A 96 -0.74 8.39 5.08
N LEU A 97 0.10 7.40 4.89
CA LEU A 97 -0.23 6.00 5.10
C LEU A 97 0.07 5.64 6.57
N VAL A 98 -0.89 5.03 7.25
CA VAL A 98 -0.74 4.64 8.66
C VAL A 98 -0.84 3.13 8.79
N THR A 99 0.00 2.52 9.61
CA THR A 99 -0.06 1.09 9.92
C THR A 99 0.46 0.80 11.34
N GLY A 100 0.34 -0.44 11.81
CA GLY A 100 0.91 -0.87 13.08
C GLY A 100 2.42 -1.09 13.01
N ASN A 101 3.08 -1.10 14.18
CA ASN A 101 4.52 -1.26 14.31
C ASN A 101 5.00 -2.73 14.37
N SER A 102 4.33 -3.62 13.67
CA SER A 102 4.79 -5.01 13.51
C SER A 102 5.95 -5.09 12.50
N GLU A 103 7.02 -5.81 12.86
CA GLU A 103 8.14 -6.07 11.95
C GLU A 103 7.69 -6.75 10.65
N PHE A 104 6.74 -7.70 10.75
CA PHE A 104 6.17 -8.35 9.58
C PHE A 104 5.50 -7.33 8.65
N THR A 105 4.60 -6.51 9.20
CA THR A 105 3.89 -5.49 8.43
C THR A 105 4.86 -4.48 7.81
N LEU A 106 5.85 -4.01 8.58
CA LEU A 106 6.87 -3.08 8.07
C LEU A 106 7.65 -3.68 6.90
N THR A 107 8.10 -4.94 7.02
CA THR A 107 8.85 -5.62 5.96
C THR A 107 8.03 -5.74 4.68
N VAL A 108 6.75 -6.12 4.77
CA VAL A 108 5.86 -6.24 3.62
C VAL A 108 5.60 -4.88 2.98
N VAL A 109 5.24 -3.90 3.79
CA VAL A 109 4.89 -2.55 3.31
C VAL A 109 6.10 -1.88 2.68
N THR A 110 7.26 -1.88 3.34
CA THR A 110 8.47 -1.26 2.78
C THR A 110 8.97 -1.99 1.52
N GLY A 111 8.83 -3.31 1.46
CA GLY A 111 9.16 -4.07 0.25
C GLY A 111 8.32 -3.68 -0.96
N LEU A 112 7.01 -3.43 -0.76
CA LEU A 112 6.13 -2.91 -1.82
C LEU A 112 6.42 -1.45 -2.14
N LEU A 113 6.62 -0.63 -1.11
CA LEU A 113 6.77 0.81 -1.26
C LEU A 113 8.11 1.19 -1.90
N ALA A 114 9.14 0.38 -1.73
CA ALA A 114 10.43 0.53 -2.43
C ALA A 114 10.29 0.45 -3.97
N LEU A 115 9.19 -0.12 -4.46
CA LEU A 115 8.91 -0.25 -5.89
C LEU A 115 7.98 0.84 -6.43
N THR A 116 7.41 1.68 -5.57
CA THR A 116 6.55 2.80 -5.99
C THR A 116 7.37 4.05 -6.33
N VAL A 117 6.81 4.88 -7.21
CA VAL A 117 7.35 6.20 -7.54
C VAL A 117 6.54 7.33 -6.93
N SER A 118 5.46 7.01 -6.24
CA SER A 118 4.57 8.01 -5.61
C SER A 118 5.15 8.45 -4.26
N PRO A 119 5.13 9.77 -3.96
CA PRO A 119 5.56 10.27 -2.67
C PRO A 119 4.46 10.10 -1.61
N PHE A 120 4.85 9.66 -0.41
CA PHE A 120 3.94 9.60 0.74
C PHE A 120 4.71 9.45 2.06
N PHE A 121 4.01 9.76 3.15
CA PHE A 121 4.48 9.49 4.50
C PHE A 121 3.94 8.13 4.96
N LEU A 122 4.76 7.37 5.70
CA LEU A 122 4.35 6.14 6.36
C LEU A 122 4.55 6.29 7.86
N LEU A 123 3.47 6.30 8.62
CA LEU A 123 3.47 6.37 10.09
C LEU A 123 3.25 4.98 10.67
N LEU A 124 4.15 4.53 11.52
CA LEU A 124 3.98 3.35 12.35
C LEU A 124 3.39 3.76 13.70
N VAL A 125 2.19 3.29 13.98
CA VAL A 125 1.52 3.47 15.29
C VAL A 125 1.89 2.30 16.20
N ASP A 126 2.11 2.57 17.49
CA ASP A 126 2.39 1.51 18.46
C ASP A 126 1.19 0.57 18.63
N THR A 127 1.27 -0.61 18.05
CA THR A 127 0.32 -1.71 18.23
C THR A 127 0.91 -2.85 19.06
N ARG A 128 2.01 -2.59 19.78
CA ARG A 128 2.78 -3.60 20.56
C ARG A 128 3.36 -4.73 19.69
N GLY A 129 3.59 -4.47 18.41
CA GLY A 129 4.10 -5.46 17.46
C GLY A 129 3.05 -6.38 16.87
N ASP A 130 1.77 -6.18 17.18
CA ASP A 130 0.69 -6.89 16.52
C ASP A 130 0.63 -6.50 15.04
N THR A 131 0.38 -7.47 14.16
CA THR A 131 0.01 -7.19 12.77
C THR A 131 -1.29 -6.42 12.72
N VAL A 132 -1.60 -5.80 11.57
CA VAL A 132 -2.84 -5.02 11.43
C VAL A 132 -4.07 -5.83 11.83
N ASP A 133 -4.21 -7.05 11.31
CA ASP A 133 -5.35 -7.94 11.63
C ASP A 133 -5.43 -8.24 13.13
N MET A 134 -4.30 -8.61 13.74
CA MET A 134 -4.25 -8.89 15.19
C MET A 134 -4.53 -7.64 16.01
N SER A 135 -4.03 -6.48 15.58
CA SER A 135 -4.25 -5.21 16.28
C SER A 135 -5.72 -4.77 16.24
N MET A 136 -6.46 -5.13 15.21
CA MET A 136 -7.91 -4.92 15.15
C MET A 136 -8.65 -5.86 16.12
N VAL A 137 -8.27 -7.14 16.15
CA VAL A 137 -8.85 -8.14 17.07
C VAL A 137 -8.59 -7.76 18.53
N TYR A 138 -7.35 -7.43 18.88
CA TYR A 138 -6.95 -7.07 20.25
C TYR A 138 -7.22 -5.60 20.62
N ARG A 139 -7.79 -4.83 19.69
CA ARG A 139 -8.06 -3.39 19.87
C ARG A 139 -6.80 -2.62 20.28
N SER A 140 -5.64 -3.00 19.75
CA SER A 140 -4.38 -2.30 19.99
C SER A 140 -4.16 -1.15 19.00
N PHE A 141 -4.86 -1.10 17.88
CA PHE A 141 -4.91 0.05 16.97
C PHE A 141 -6.07 0.97 17.40
N THR A 142 -5.75 2.06 18.09
CA THR A 142 -6.77 2.96 18.68
C THR A 142 -6.61 4.40 18.21
N PRO A 143 -7.69 5.21 18.22
CA PRO A 143 -7.59 6.63 17.91
C PRO A 143 -6.56 7.36 18.77
N GLN A 144 -6.47 7.04 20.06
CA GLN A 144 -5.52 7.70 20.99
C GLN A 144 -4.06 7.43 20.59
N ARG A 145 -3.73 6.23 20.14
CA ARG A 145 -2.39 5.89 19.67
C ARG A 145 -2.07 6.53 18.32
N LEU A 146 -3.08 6.64 17.47
CA LEU A 146 -2.95 7.38 16.20
C LEU A 146 -2.67 8.86 16.51
N ASP A 147 -3.46 9.49 17.35
CA ASP A 147 -3.28 10.89 17.75
C ASP A 147 -1.89 11.12 18.35
N GLN A 148 -1.43 10.23 19.24
CA GLN A 148 -0.08 10.28 19.80
C GLN A 148 1.00 10.24 18.71
N GLY A 149 0.86 9.37 17.70
CA GLY A 149 1.79 9.31 16.57
C GLY A 149 1.78 10.59 15.74
N LEU A 150 0.60 11.14 15.46
CA LEU A 150 0.44 12.39 14.71
C LEU A 150 1.08 13.58 15.45
N GLU A 151 0.90 13.67 16.76
CA GLU A 151 1.47 14.72 17.61
C GLU A 151 2.99 14.59 17.73
N THR A 152 3.50 13.38 18.00
CA THR A 152 4.93 13.11 18.17
C THR A 152 5.73 13.58 16.95
N HIS A 153 5.20 13.38 15.75
CA HIS A 153 5.86 13.76 14.50
C HIS A 153 5.40 15.11 13.95
N ARG A 154 4.56 15.87 14.69
CA ARG A 154 4.01 17.17 14.31
C ARG A 154 3.39 17.16 12.90
N LEU A 155 2.66 16.10 12.58
CA LEU A 155 2.14 15.91 11.24
C LEU A 155 1.07 16.93 10.84
N ALA A 156 0.36 17.52 11.81
CA ALA A 156 -0.58 18.62 11.57
C ALA A 156 0.11 19.88 11.00
N GLU A 157 1.39 20.08 11.30
CA GLU A 157 2.19 21.20 10.81
C GLU A 157 2.84 20.89 9.45
N LYS A 158 3.21 19.62 9.22
CA LYS A 158 3.85 19.15 7.99
C LYS A 158 2.87 18.98 6.83
N LEU A 159 1.65 18.53 7.11
CA LEU A 159 0.67 18.17 6.11
C LEU A 159 -0.33 19.30 5.84
N ARG A 160 -0.39 19.77 4.61
CA ARG A 160 -1.42 20.68 4.13
C ARG A 160 -2.72 19.93 3.83
N ARG A 161 -2.62 18.80 3.16
CA ARG A 161 -3.73 17.85 2.95
C ARG A 161 -3.82 16.88 4.11
N ARG A 162 -4.92 16.94 4.86
CA ARG A 162 -5.21 16.01 5.96
C ARG A 162 -5.82 14.72 5.43
N GLN A 163 -5.09 14.03 4.57
CA GLN A 163 -5.54 12.80 3.94
C GLN A 163 -4.81 11.60 4.57
N LEU A 164 -5.56 10.80 5.33
CA LEU A 164 -5.05 9.60 5.99
C LEU A 164 -5.54 8.36 5.22
N ILE A 165 -4.65 7.41 5.02
CA ILE A 165 -4.97 6.07 4.55
C ILE A 165 -4.69 5.14 5.73
N ILE A 166 -5.73 4.59 6.31
CA ILE A 166 -5.66 3.68 7.46
C ILE A 166 -6.06 2.28 7.05
N PRO A 167 -5.59 1.24 7.76
CA PRO A 167 -6.08 -0.12 7.57
C PRO A 167 -7.58 -0.21 7.85
N GLY A 168 -8.31 -0.96 7.03
CA GLY A 168 -9.76 -1.18 7.14
C GLY A 168 -10.10 -2.63 7.45
#